data_0797866a9fef53ddc6cb7edc56ec7a69
#
_entry.id   0797866a9fef53ddc6cb7edc56ec7a69
#
_cell.length_a   1.000
_cell.length_b   1.000
_cell.length_c   1.000
_cell.angle_alpha   90.00
_cell.angle_beta   90.00
_cell.angle_gamma   90.00
#
_symmetry.space_group_name_H-M   'P 1'
#
loop_
_entity.id
_entity.type
_entity.pdbx_description
1 polymer ?
#
loop_
_entity_poly.entity_id
_entity_poly.type
_entity_poly.pdbx_seq_one_letter_code
_entity_poly.pdbx_strand_id
1 'polypeptide(L)'
;MPPKSKKFEEKKRKLRRLLSILRILDRHERCSPKNLAERYSVSIRTIQRDIEDLNYAGFSITFDEEQKTYRFTDPDYTLNDLNLNNNEIMAILVGQQVARGFGKPFESAFQSLLKKAHKDTGYKTSQGIKKIEEAPRFWIDIDPLEG
;
A
#
# COMPACT_ATOMS: atom_id res chain seq x y z
N MET A 1 -1.86 15.02 26.13
CA MET A 1 -1.44 14.21 24.96
C MET A 1 -1.13 15.12 23.78
N PRO A 2 0.08 15.05 23.28
CA PRO A 2 0.39 15.87 22.14
C PRO A 2 -0.47 15.47 20.93
N PRO A 3 -1.02 16.44 20.17
CA PRO A 3 -1.84 16.15 18.97
C PRO A 3 -1.16 15.25 17.95
N LYS A 4 0.16 15.21 17.95
CA LYS A 4 0.98 14.38 17.07
C LYS A 4 0.74 12.88 17.25
N SER A 5 0.49 12.39 18.48
CA SER A 5 0.27 10.96 18.72
C SER A 5 -1.08 10.47 18.17
N LYS A 6 -2.12 11.30 18.25
CA LYS A 6 -3.45 10.98 17.71
C LYS A 6 -3.42 10.92 16.17
N LYS A 7 -2.79 11.91 15.54
CA LYS A 7 -2.60 11.95 14.08
C LYS A 7 -1.75 10.76 13.60
N PHE A 8 -0.73 10.40 14.34
CA PHE A 8 0.11 9.23 14.03
C PHE A 8 -0.69 7.93 14.13
N GLU A 9 -1.52 7.76 15.15
CA GLU A 9 -2.37 6.57 15.31
C GLU A 9 -3.42 6.47 14.19
N GLU A 10 -4.00 7.57 13.76
CA GLU A 10 -4.93 7.62 12.63
C GLU A 10 -4.25 7.18 11.33
N LYS A 11 -3.05 7.66 11.06
CA LYS A 11 -2.24 7.27 9.89
C LYS A 11 -1.88 5.78 9.94
N LYS A 12 -1.53 5.29 11.10
CA LYS A 12 -1.23 3.88 11.33
C LYS A 12 -2.45 2.98 11.09
N ARG A 13 -3.62 3.39 11.56
CA ARG A 13 -4.89 2.69 11.29
C ARG A 13 -5.19 2.65 9.79
N LYS A 14 -5.00 3.77 9.12
CA LYS A 14 -5.20 3.88 7.68
C LYS A 14 -4.27 2.94 6.92
N LEU A 15 -2.99 2.92 7.28
CA LEU A 15 -2.01 2.04 6.64
C LEU A 15 -2.40 0.56 6.81
N ARG A 16 -2.79 0.16 8.01
CA ARG A 16 -3.27 -1.20 8.29
C ARG A 16 -4.51 -1.55 7.47
N ARG A 17 -5.43 -0.60 7.34
CA ARG A 17 -6.65 -0.77 6.54
C ARG A 17 -6.31 -0.97 5.07
N LEU A 18 -5.44 -0.13 4.50
CA LEU A 18 -4.99 -0.24 3.11
C LEU A 18 -4.33 -1.59 2.84
N LEU A 19 -3.45 -2.02 3.73
CA LEU A 19 -2.78 -3.32 3.62
C LEU A 19 -3.79 -4.47 3.70
N SER A 20 -4.74 -4.39 4.60
CA SER A 20 -5.80 -5.39 4.77
C SER A 20 -6.69 -5.48 3.52
N ILE A 21 -7.04 -4.35 2.92
CA ILE A 21 -7.80 -4.31 1.66
C ILE A 21 -7.02 -5.00 0.54
N LEU A 22 -5.74 -4.71 0.39
CA LEU A 22 -4.89 -5.36 -0.61
C LEU A 22 -4.86 -6.88 -0.44
N ARG A 23 -4.83 -7.37 0.80
CA ARG A 23 -4.86 -8.81 1.09
C ARG A 23 -6.18 -9.45 0.69
N ILE A 24 -7.28 -8.78 0.97
CA ILE A 24 -8.61 -9.26 0.59
C ILE A 24 -8.70 -9.39 -0.93
N LEU A 25 -8.21 -8.37 -1.64
CA LEU A 25 -8.16 -8.38 -3.11
C LEU A 25 -7.26 -9.48 -3.66
N ASP A 26 -6.11 -9.69 -3.04
CA ASP A 26 -5.15 -10.74 -3.44
C ASP A 26 -5.73 -12.14 -3.29
N ARG A 27 -6.57 -12.35 -2.28
CA ARG A 27 -7.25 -13.62 -2.04
C ARG A 27 -8.50 -13.82 -2.88
N HIS A 28 -8.85 -12.85 -3.73
CA HIS A 28 -10.09 -12.86 -4.50
C HIS A 28 -11.34 -12.96 -3.63
N GLU A 29 -11.26 -12.49 -2.39
CA GLU A 29 -12.41 -12.44 -1.50
C GLU A 29 -13.36 -11.32 -1.94
N ARG A 30 -14.65 -11.55 -1.73
CA ARG A 30 -15.66 -10.55 -2.04
C ARG A 30 -15.53 -9.36 -1.08
N CYS A 31 -15.38 -8.16 -1.65
CA CYS A 31 -15.26 -6.93 -0.88
C CYS A 31 -16.01 -5.79 -1.55
N SER A 32 -17.24 -5.59 -1.14
CA SER A 32 -18.03 -4.43 -1.56
C SER A 32 -17.63 -3.20 -0.73
N PRO A 33 -17.88 -1.97 -1.24
CA PRO A 33 -17.66 -0.77 -0.46
C PRO A 33 -18.35 -0.79 0.90
N LYS A 34 -19.59 -1.29 0.93
CA LYS A 34 -20.37 -1.42 2.15
C LYS A 34 -19.76 -2.40 3.15
N ASN A 35 -19.34 -3.58 2.66
CA ASN A 35 -18.73 -4.59 3.52
C ASN A 35 -17.42 -4.09 4.13
N LEU A 36 -16.61 -3.42 3.35
CA LEU A 36 -15.36 -2.84 3.83
C LEU A 36 -15.61 -1.72 4.85
N ALA A 37 -16.59 -0.86 4.59
CA ALA A 37 -16.96 0.22 5.50
C ALA A 37 -17.41 -0.34 6.86
N GLU A 38 -18.24 -1.38 6.86
CA GLU A 38 -18.68 -2.06 8.07
C GLU A 38 -17.53 -2.74 8.80
N ARG A 39 -16.69 -3.45 8.06
CA ARG A 39 -15.55 -4.19 8.62
C ARG A 39 -14.57 -3.30 9.35
N TYR A 40 -14.29 -2.11 8.82
CA TYR A 40 -13.33 -1.18 9.39
C TYR A 40 -13.95 -0.03 10.18
N SER A 41 -15.26 -0.03 10.33
CA SER A 41 -16.00 1.02 11.04
C SER A 41 -15.69 2.43 10.50
N VAL A 42 -15.70 2.54 9.18
CA VAL A 42 -15.51 3.80 8.46
C VAL A 42 -16.65 4.01 7.48
N SER A 43 -16.74 5.21 6.90
CA SER A 43 -17.74 5.51 5.88
C SER A 43 -17.40 4.86 4.53
N ILE A 44 -18.41 4.66 3.69
CA ILE A 44 -18.21 4.22 2.30
C ILE A 44 -17.30 5.19 1.56
N ARG A 45 -17.44 6.48 1.81
CA ARG A 45 -16.59 7.51 1.22
C ARG A 45 -15.12 7.32 1.59
N THR A 46 -14.84 6.95 2.83
CA THR A 46 -13.47 6.63 3.26
C THR A 46 -12.92 5.45 2.50
N ILE A 47 -13.72 4.40 2.30
CA ILE A 47 -13.31 3.24 1.49
C ILE A 47 -13.04 3.64 0.04
N GLN A 48 -13.91 4.46 -0.56
CA GLN A 48 -13.69 4.94 -1.93
C GLN A 48 -12.39 5.72 -2.05
N ARG A 49 -12.08 6.57 -1.07
CA ARG A 49 -10.80 7.29 -1.02
C ARG A 49 -9.62 6.34 -0.85
N ASP A 50 -9.76 5.33 -0.01
CA ASP A 50 -8.71 4.32 0.16
C ASP A 50 -8.41 3.61 -1.16
N ILE A 51 -9.43 3.25 -1.93
CA ILE A 51 -9.25 2.63 -3.24
C ILE A 51 -8.58 3.61 -4.22
N GLU A 52 -8.99 4.88 -4.23
CA GLU A 52 -8.34 5.91 -5.02
C GLU A 52 -6.86 6.06 -4.66
N ASP A 53 -6.55 6.06 -3.37
CA ASP A 53 -5.18 6.16 -2.87
C ASP A 53 -4.35 4.95 -3.29
N LEU A 54 -4.91 3.75 -3.23
CA LEU A 54 -4.25 2.54 -3.70
C LEU A 54 -4.01 2.58 -5.22
N ASN A 55 -4.98 3.04 -5.98
CA ASN A 55 -4.83 3.24 -7.44
C ASN A 55 -3.74 4.26 -7.74
N TYR A 56 -3.72 5.35 -7.00
CA TYR A 56 -2.67 6.37 -7.11
C TYR A 56 -1.28 5.81 -6.79
N ALA A 57 -1.22 4.87 -5.84
CA ALA A 57 0.02 4.19 -5.48
C ALA A 57 0.47 3.13 -6.50
N GLY A 58 -0.33 2.86 -7.53
CA GLY A 58 0.03 1.94 -8.60
C GLY A 58 -0.65 0.57 -8.56
N PHE A 59 -1.50 0.32 -7.56
CA PHE A 59 -2.30 -0.89 -7.50
C PHE A 59 -3.56 -0.68 -8.34
N SER A 60 -3.63 -1.27 -9.50
CA SER A 60 -4.78 -1.08 -10.37
C SER A 60 -5.99 -1.86 -9.88
N ILE A 61 -6.93 -1.15 -9.25
CA ILE A 61 -8.15 -1.72 -8.65
C ILE A 61 -9.37 -1.16 -9.36
N THR A 62 -10.28 -2.03 -9.75
CA THR A 62 -11.54 -1.67 -10.38
C THR A 62 -12.72 -2.24 -9.59
N PHE A 63 -13.90 -1.66 -9.80
CA PHE A 63 -15.15 -2.18 -9.26
C PHE A 63 -15.84 -3.04 -10.31
N ASP A 64 -16.11 -4.30 -9.96
CA ASP A 64 -16.83 -5.23 -10.80
C ASP A 64 -18.35 -5.04 -10.57
N GLU A 65 -19.04 -4.49 -11.54
CA GLU A 65 -20.47 -4.21 -11.47
C GLU A 65 -21.34 -5.49 -11.38
N GLU A 66 -20.90 -6.58 -11.99
CA GLU A 66 -21.62 -7.85 -11.98
C GLU A 66 -21.54 -8.52 -10.63
N GLN A 67 -20.32 -8.60 -10.09
CA GLN A 67 -20.04 -9.25 -8.80
C GLN A 67 -20.26 -8.31 -7.62
N LYS A 68 -20.43 -7.01 -7.86
CA LYS A 68 -20.56 -5.97 -6.83
C LYS A 68 -19.41 -5.99 -5.83
N THR A 69 -18.19 -6.14 -6.34
CA THR A 69 -16.97 -6.24 -5.53
C THR A 69 -15.81 -5.48 -6.20
N TYR A 70 -14.89 -4.99 -5.37
CA TYR A 70 -13.60 -4.54 -5.90
C TYR A 70 -12.75 -5.73 -6.29
N ARG A 71 -11.90 -5.56 -7.29
CA ARG A 71 -10.91 -6.52 -7.71
C ARG A 71 -9.73 -5.82 -8.37
N PHE A 72 -8.61 -6.51 -8.47
CA PHE A 72 -7.52 -6.01 -9.32
C PHE A 72 -7.97 -6.04 -10.79
N THR A 73 -7.58 -5.01 -11.53
CA THR A 73 -7.91 -4.89 -12.96
C THR A 73 -7.33 -6.05 -13.75
N ASP A 74 -6.08 -6.44 -13.43
CA ASP A 74 -5.45 -7.62 -13.99
C ASP A 74 -5.81 -8.84 -13.11
N PRO A 75 -6.58 -9.82 -13.62
CA PRO A 75 -6.96 -10.99 -12.83
C PRO A 75 -5.78 -11.89 -12.44
N ASP A 76 -4.66 -11.78 -13.14
CA ASP A 76 -3.45 -12.54 -12.85
C ASP A 76 -2.52 -11.83 -11.88
N TYR A 77 -2.86 -10.59 -11.51
CA TYR A 77 -2.07 -9.84 -10.54
C TYR A 77 -2.18 -10.46 -9.15
N THR A 78 -1.04 -10.64 -8.48
CA THR A 78 -0.99 -11.13 -7.12
C THR A 78 0.15 -10.45 -6.36
N LEU A 79 -0.09 -10.16 -5.09
CA LEU A 79 0.94 -9.66 -4.17
C LEU A 79 2.00 -10.75 -3.89
N ASN A 80 1.62 -12.01 -4.05
CA ASN A 80 2.53 -13.14 -3.85
C ASN A 80 3.69 -13.18 -4.85
N ASP A 81 3.59 -12.45 -5.95
CA ASP A 81 4.69 -12.32 -6.90
C ASP A 81 5.97 -11.75 -6.25
N LEU A 82 5.82 -11.07 -5.12
CA LEU A 82 6.94 -10.57 -4.35
C LEU A 82 7.48 -11.57 -3.32
N ASN A 83 6.75 -12.64 -3.08
CA ASN A 83 7.04 -13.63 -2.03
C ASN A 83 7.32 -12.97 -0.67
N LEU A 84 6.65 -11.86 -0.40
CA LEU A 84 6.81 -11.08 0.82
C LEU A 84 5.64 -11.33 1.77
N ASN A 85 5.92 -11.38 3.06
CA ASN A 85 4.87 -11.38 4.06
C ASN A 85 4.36 -9.95 4.30
N ASN A 86 3.26 -9.82 5.05
CA ASN A 86 2.61 -8.53 5.29
C ASN A 86 3.49 -7.51 5.98
N ASN A 87 4.28 -7.97 6.95
CA ASN A 87 5.17 -7.07 7.67
C ASN A 87 6.26 -6.52 6.76
N GLU A 88 6.74 -7.35 5.84
CA GLU A 88 7.74 -6.95 4.85
C GLU A 88 7.17 -5.94 3.85
N ILE A 89 5.95 -6.16 3.35
CA ILE A 89 5.26 -5.20 2.48
C ILE A 89 5.05 -3.88 3.22
N MET A 90 4.57 -3.93 4.46
CA MET A 90 4.39 -2.74 5.28
C MET A 90 5.71 -2.00 5.51
N ALA A 91 6.77 -2.73 5.79
CA ALA A 91 8.10 -2.16 6.00
C ALA A 91 8.60 -1.44 4.73
N ILE A 92 8.38 -2.00 3.55
CA ILE A 92 8.74 -1.36 2.28
C ILE A 92 7.96 -0.07 2.09
N LEU A 93 6.64 -0.11 2.29
CA LEU A 93 5.79 1.07 2.10
C LEU A 93 6.14 2.19 3.08
N VAL A 94 6.31 1.86 4.35
CA VAL A 94 6.70 2.83 5.39
C VAL A 94 8.13 3.31 5.15
N GLY A 95 9.03 2.41 4.85
CA GLY A 95 10.43 2.73 4.57
C GLY A 95 10.59 3.69 3.40
N GLN A 96 9.82 3.51 2.35
CA GLN A 96 9.81 4.40 1.20
C GLN A 96 9.38 5.82 1.58
N GLN A 97 8.35 5.96 2.40
CA GLN A 97 7.87 7.26 2.88
C GLN A 97 8.88 7.94 3.80
N VAL A 98 9.47 7.17 4.72
CA VAL A 98 10.51 7.67 5.63
C VAL A 98 11.73 8.12 4.84
N ALA A 99 12.18 7.33 3.86
CA ALA A 99 13.33 7.67 3.02
C ALA A 99 13.12 8.99 2.27
N ARG A 100 11.90 9.22 1.75
CA ARG A 100 11.55 10.50 1.11
C ARG A 100 11.62 11.68 2.07
N GLY A 101 11.19 11.47 3.33
CA GLY A 101 11.23 12.48 4.37
C GLY A 101 12.65 12.89 4.77
N PHE A 102 13.64 12.02 4.59
CA PHE A 102 15.04 12.28 4.89
C PHE A 102 15.84 12.87 3.72
N GLY A 103 15.21 13.04 2.56
CA GLY A 103 15.82 13.68 1.40
C GLY A 103 16.38 12.70 0.37
N LYS A 104 16.83 13.25 -0.77
CA LYS A 104 17.27 12.46 -1.94
C LYS A 104 18.35 11.42 -1.68
N PRO A 105 19.39 11.68 -0.87
CA PRO A 105 20.40 10.66 -0.61
C PRO A 105 19.82 9.39 0.02
N PHE A 106 18.90 9.55 0.96
CA PHE A 106 18.24 8.43 1.63
C PHE A 106 17.28 7.70 0.69
N GLU A 107 16.49 8.45 -0.07
CA GLU A 107 15.60 7.90 -1.08
C GLU A 107 16.36 7.07 -2.11
N SER A 108 17.47 7.60 -2.62
CA SER A 108 18.34 6.90 -3.57
C SER A 108 18.96 5.64 -2.96
N ALA A 109 19.39 5.72 -1.71
CA ALA A 109 19.96 4.57 -0.99
C ALA A 109 18.89 3.47 -0.80
N PHE A 110 17.67 3.85 -0.45
CA PHE A 110 16.56 2.91 -0.28
C PHE A 110 16.21 2.22 -1.60
N GLN A 111 16.12 2.99 -2.69
CA GLN A 111 15.89 2.45 -4.03
C GLN A 111 17.01 1.51 -4.46
N SER A 112 18.26 1.87 -4.17
CA SER A 112 19.42 1.01 -4.44
C SER A 112 19.33 -0.31 -3.68
N LEU A 113 18.90 -0.27 -2.42
CA LEU A 113 18.67 -1.45 -1.58
C LEU A 113 17.61 -2.36 -2.20
N LEU A 114 16.49 -1.80 -2.63
CA LEU A 114 15.43 -2.55 -3.30
C LEU A 114 15.95 -3.20 -4.59
N LYS A 115 16.72 -2.48 -5.40
CA LYS A 115 17.31 -3.03 -6.64
C LYS A 115 18.26 -4.19 -6.37
N LYS A 116 19.06 -4.13 -5.31
CA LYS A 116 19.93 -5.25 -4.91
C LYS A 116 19.13 -6.46 -4.48
N ALA A 117 18.03 -6.26 -3.78
CA ALA A 117 17.11 -7.34 -3.41
C ALA A 117 16.46 -8.01 -4.63
N HIS A 118 16.31 -7.29 -5.74
CA HIS A 118 15.79 -7.84 -6.99
C HIS A 118 16.68 -8.84 -7.68
N LYS A 119 17.99 -8.68 -7.58
CA LYS A 119 18.94 -9.47 -8.38
C LYS A 119 18.88 -10.95 -8.07
N ASP A 120 18.43 -11.31 -6.86
CA ASP A 120 18.36 -12.68 -6.38
C ASP A 120 16.97 -13.30 -6.51
N THR A 121 16.01 -12.56 -7.08
CA THR A 121 14.61 -12.99 -7.19
C THR A 121 14.21 -13.18 -8.65
N GLY A 122 13.20 -14.03 -8.88
CA GLY A 122 12.71 -14.29 -10.23
C GLY A 122 12.03 -13.07 -10.88
N TYR A 123 11.83 -13.14 -12.19
CA TYR A 123 11.29 -12.07 -13.02
C TYR A 123 10.00 -11.42 -12.47
N LYS A 124 9.08 -12.24 -11.97
CA LYS A 124 7.81 -11.73 -11.42
C LYS A 124 8.01 -10.88 -10.17
N THR A 125 8.92 -11.31 -9.30
CA THR A 125 9.25 -10.56 -8.09
C THR A 125 9.90 -9.23 -8.43
N SER A 126 10.80 -9.20 -9.43
CA SER A 126 11.42 -7.97 -9.92
C SER A 126 10.39 -6.97 -10.42
N GLN A 127 9.37 -7.41 -11.15
CA GLN A 127 8.30 -6.53 -11.62
C GLN A 127 7.45 -5.98 -10.48
N GLY A 128 7.13 -6.80 -9.49
CA GLY A 128 6.37 -6.35 -8.33
C GLY A 128 7.09 -5.27 -7.53
N ILE A 129 8.37 -5.47 -7.26
CA ILE A 129 9.18 -4.46 -6.55
C ILE A 129 9.32 -3.20 -7.41
N LYS A 130 9.48 -3.33 -8.72
CA LYS A 130 9.52 -2.19 -9.64
C LYS A 130 8.24 -1.36 -9.55
N LYS A 131 7.07 -1.99 -9.46
CA LYS A 131 5.79 -1.29 -9.26
C LYS A 131 5.77 -0.50 -7.95
N ILE A 132 6.32 -1.06 -6.87
CA ILE A 132 6.42 -0.36 -5.59
C ILE A 132 7.37 0.84 -5.70
N GLU A 133 8.52 0.68 -6.37
CA GLU A 133 9.48 1.76 -6.59
C GLU A 133 8.91 2.90 -7.43
N GLU A 134 8.13 2.58 -8.46
CA GLU A 134 7.53 3.54 -9.37
C GLU A 134 6.22 4.13 -8.83
N ALA A 135 5.68 3.58 -7.74
CA ALA A 135 4.45 4.07 -7.14
C ALA A 135 4.59 5.55 -6.77
N PRO A 136 3.61 6.39 -7.14
CA PRO A 136 3.60 7.78 -6.71
C PRO A 136 3.57 7.85 -5.19
N ARG A 137 3.97 9.00 -4.66
CA ARG A 137 4.04 9.21 -3.22
C ARG A 137 2.77 8.76 -2.53
N PHE A 138 2.89 7.77 -1.68
CA PHE A 138 1.88 7.52 -0.67
C PHE A 138 1.78 8.78 0.19
N TRP A 139 0.59 9.31 0.29
CA TRP A 139 0.27 10.50 1.07
C TRP A 139 0.28 10.21 2.59
N ILE A 140 1.02 9.23 3.05
CA ILE A 140 1.34 9.08 4.46
C ILE A 140 2.32 10.19 4.78
N ASP A 141 1.76 11.30 5.19
CA ASP A 141 2.52 12.44 5.65
C ASP A 141 3.09 12.09 7.02
N ILE A 142 4.23 11.44 7.01
CA ILE A 142 5.00 11.23 8.22
C ILE A 142 5.77 12.54 8.39
N ASP A 143 5.33 13.36 9.34
CA ASP A 143 6.11 14.54 9.70
C ASP A 143 7.55 14.10 9.96
N PRO A 144 8.53 14.74 9.31
CA PRO A 144 9.92 14.43 9.59
C PRO A 144 10.13 14.52 11.09
N LEU A 145 10.83 13.54 11.63
CA LEU A 145 11.27 13.58 13.01
C LEU A 145 11.96 14.93 13.21
N GLU A 146 11.27 15.84 13.89
CA GLU A 146 11.92 17.04 14.38
C GLU A 146 12.97 16.57 15.39
N GLY A 147 14.20 16.56 14.91
CA GLY A 147 15.35 16.25 15.74
C GLY A 147 15.54 17.26 16.86
#